data_3f6858b2e69ef1387a4afbc32f2e8b2c
#
_entry.id   3f6858b2e69ef1387a4afbc32f2e8b2c
#
_cell.length_a   1.000
_cell.length_b   1.000
_cell.length_c   1.000
_cell.angle_alpha   90.00
_cell.angle_beta   90.00
_cell.angle_gamma   90.00
#
_symmetry.space_group_name_H-M   'P 1'
#
loop_
_entity.id
_entity.type
_entity.pdbx_description
1 polymer ?
#
loop_
_entity_poly.entity_id
_entity_poly.type
_entity_poly.pdbx_seq_one_letter_code
_entity_poly.pdbx_strand_id
1 'polypeptide(L)'
;LSDVGLESSNPWNNAGTGHAALCELNYMPEGKDGSMTTAKAVDINEQFQVSRQLWASFVEDGVLPDPTAFISPTPHMSFVWGEENVDYLRRRYEALKDEPLFEGMEFSTDASTIRSWAPLTIPGRRKDQPIAATRITSGTDVDFGALSRALFEGIERGGARIRTGKTVEGLKRGKDGIWLHVREELPDTVRFWTRRKYYPVDQEGPLLVLGKTLWLA
;
A
#
# COMPACT_ATOMS: atom_id res chain seq x y z
N LEU A 1 13.57 -8.37 11.20
CA LEU A 1 13.10 -9.10 10.02
C LEU A 1 14.12 -10.14 9.59
N SER A 2 13.64 -11.33 9.21
CA SER A 2 14.51 -12.38 8.64
C SER A 2 14.88 -12.07 7.18
N ASP A 3 14.02 -11.35 6.47
CA ASP A 3 14.24 -10.94 5.08
C ASP A 3 13.40 -9.72 4.70
N VAL A 4 13.65 -9.13 3.52
CA VAL A 4 12.94 -7.98 2.97
C VAL A 4 11.54 -8.37 2.52
N GLY A 5 10.55 -7.52 2.81
CA GLY A 5 9.18 -7.68 2.32
C GLY A 5 8.36 -8.77 3.00
N LEU A 6 8.81 -9.34 4.12
CA LEU A 6 8.11 -10.43 4.81
C LEU A 6 7.07 -9.98 5.86
N GLU A 7 6.94 -8.69 6.14
CA GLU A 7 5.91 -8.17 7.07
C GLU A 7 4.77 -7.49 6.32
N SER A 8 4.62 -6.16 6.45
CA SER A 8 3.49 -5.42 5.87
C SER A 8 3.40 -5.54 4.35
N SER A 9 4.54 -5.69 3.65
CA SER A 9 4.58 -5.86 2.20
C SER A 9 4.32 -7.31 1.74
N ASN A 10 4.22 -8.27 2.68
CA ASN A 10 3.92 -9.66 2.33
C ASN A 10 2.48 -9.76 1.79
N PRO A 11 2.22 -10.50 0.69
CA PRO A 11 0.88 -10.62 0.11
C PRO A 11 -0.17 -11.22 1.06
N TRP A 12 0.21 -11.94 2.12
CA TRP A 12 -0.72 -12.37 3.17
C TRP A 12 -1.10 -11.27 4.17
N ASN A 13 -0.36 -10.17 4.19
CA ASN A 13 -0.58 -9.04 5.09
C ASN A 13 -0.99 -7.77 4.34
N ASN A 14 -1.03 -7.82 3.01
CA ASN A 14 -1.31 -6.68 2.14
C ASN A 14 -2.23 -7.10 0.98
N ALA A 15 -3.28 -6.34 0.73
CA ALA A 15 -4.24 -6.63 -0.34
C ALA A 15 -3.73 -6.28 -1.76
N GLY A 16 -2.59 -5.61 -1.88
CA GLY A 16 -2.04 -5.21 -3.17
C GLY A 16 -2.77 -4.05 -3.85
N THR A 17 -3.81 -3.50 -3.24
CA THR A 17 -4.58 -2.41 -3.82
C THR A 17 -3.71 -1.15 -3.98
N GLY A 18 -3.64 -0.61 -5.17
CA GLY A 18 -3.09 0.72 -5.38
C GLY A 18 -3.99 1.78 -4.73
N HIS A 19 -3.54 2.34 -3.60
CA HIS A 19 -4.35 3.20 -2.72
C HIS A 19 -4.66 4.56 -3.34
N ALA A 20 -5.53 4.58 -4.35
CA ALA A 20 -5.97 5.77 -5.07
C ALA A 20 -7.40 6.22 -4.69
N ALA A 21 -7.95 5.73 -3.57
CA ALA A 21 -9.31 6.01 -3.11
C ALA A 21 -10.42 5.67 -4.13
N LEU A 22 -10.13 4.81 -5.10
CA LEU A 22 -11.06 4.48 -6.17
C LEU A 22 -12.16 3.53 -5.70
N CYS A 23 -11.83 2.59 -4.82
CA CYS A 23 -12.77 1.61 -4.27
C CYS A 23 -12.89 1.68 -2.74
N GLU A 24 -11.97 2.31 -2.04
CA GLU A 24 -11.97 2.36 -0.58
C GLU A 24 -12.99 3.38 -0.06
N LEU A 25 -14.04 2.88 0.59
CA LEU A 25 -15.16 3.69 1.07
C LEU A 25 -14.81 4.56 2.29
N ASN A 26 -13.85 4.13 3.10
CA ASN A 26 -13.41 4.80 4.32
C ASN A 26 -12.72 6.17 4.10
N TYR A 27 -12.37 6.51 2.87
CA TYR A 27 -11.82 7.82 2.54
C TYR A 27 -12.87 8.91 2.32
N MET A 28 -14.15 8.51 2.28
CA MET A 28 -15.29 9.44 2.24
C MET A 28 -16.34 9.08 3.29
N PRO A 29 -16.03 9.19 4.59
CA PRO A 29 -17.02 8.92 5.62
C PRO A 29 -18.14 9.95 5.55
N GLU A 30 -19.36 9.51 5.85
CA GLU A 30 -20.50 10.41 6.00
C GLU A 30 -20.39 11.19 7.32
N GLY A 31 -20.58 12.51 7.24
CA GLY A 31 -20.69 13.38 8.40
C GLY A 31 -21.98 13.12 9.17
N LYS A 32 -22.05 13.55 10.44
CA LYS A 32 -23.25 13.41 11.29
C LYS A 32 -24.48 14.14 10.74
N ASP A 33 -24.26 15.13 9.89
CA ASP A 33 -25.28 15.92 9.19
C ASP A 33 -25.61 15.36 7.79
N GLY A 34 -25.08 14.19 7.43
CA GLY A 34 -25.23 13.59 6.10
C GLY A 34 -24.31 14.18 5.03
N SER A 35 -23.44 15.14 5.37
CA SER A 35 -22.48 15.72 4.43
C SER A 35 -21.42 14.70 4.00
N MET A 36 -20.92 14.88 2.76
CA MET A 36 -19.77 14.13 2.24
C MET A 36 -18.76 15.13 1.66
N THR A 37 -17.48 14.86 1.87
CA THR A 37 -16.41 15.67 1.29
C THR A 37 -15.46 14.78 0.48
N THR A 38 -15.05 15.25 -0.69
CA THR A 38 -14.09 14.56 -1.58
C THR A 38 -12.65 14.78 -1.16
N ALA A 39 -12.38 15.77 -0.32
CA ALA A 39 -11.03 16.26 -0.02
C ALA A 39 -10.03 15.15 0.37
N LYS A 40 -10.42 14.24 1.26
CA LYS A 40 -9.53 13.13 1.67
C LYS A 40 -9.33 12.11 0.55
N ALA A 41 -10.36 11.81 -0.24
CA ALA A 41 -10.24 10.88 -1.36
C ALA A 41 -9.35 11.45 -2.47
N VAL A 42 -9.48 12.75 -2.76
CA VAL A 42 -8.63 13.47 -3.72
C VAL A 42 -7.17 13.46 -3.22
N ASP A 43 -6.91 13.86 -1.97
CA ASP A 43 -5.57 13.89 -1.38
C ASP A 43 -4.88 12.51 -1.44
N ILE A 44 -5.59 11.44 -1.09
CA ILE A 44 -5.05 10.07 -1.18
C ILE A 44 -4.74 9.69 -2.62
N ASN A 45 -5.60 10.06 -3.58
CA ASN A 45 -5.34 9.78 -4.98
C ASN A 45 -4.11 10.54 -5.48
N GLU A 46 -4.00 11.83 -5.17
CA GLU A 46 -2.83 12.66 -5.52
C GLU A 46 -1.53 12.05 -4.98
N GLN A 47 -1.49 11.64 -3.72
CA GLN A 47 -0.34 10.98 -3.10
C GLN A 47 0.03 9.68 -3.83
N PHE A 48 -0.96 8.91 -4.26
CA PHE A 48 -0.72 7.69 -5.03
C PHE A 48 -0.15 8.00 -6.42
N GLN A 49 -0.66 9.05 -7.12
CA GLN A 49 -0.10 9.46 -8.41
C GLN A 49 1.36 9.95 -8.28
N VAL A 50 1.70 10.68 -7.21
CA VAL A 50 3.09 11.06 -6.91
C VAL A 50 3.96 9.82 -6.69
N SER A 51 3.46 8.82 -5.98
CA SER A 51 4.17 7.55 -5.79
C SER A 51 4.44 6.83 -7.11
N ARG A 52 3.47 6.79 -8.02
CA ARG A 52 3.63 6.21 -9.36
C ARG A 52 4.68 6.96 -10.19
N GLN A 53 4.69 8.29 -10.13
CA GLN A 53 5.69 9.11 -10.82
C GLN A 53 7.09 8.82 -10.28
N LEU A 54 7.26 8.70 -8.96
CA LEU A 54 8.52 8.33 -8.35
C LEU A 54 8.99 6.94 -8.80
N TRP A 55 8.09 5.96 -8.83
CA TRP A 55 8.44 4.62 -9.32
C TRP A 55 8.82 4.62 -10.80
N ALA A 56 8.14 5.43 -11.62
CA ALA A 56 8.51 5.58 -13.04
C ALA A 56 9.92 6.16 -13.19
N SER A 57 10.27 7.21 -12.42
CA SER A 57 11.63 7.74 -12.40
C SER A 57 12.66 6.68 -11.98
N PHE A 58 12.37 5.89 -10.96
CA PHE A 58 13.27 4.81 -10.54
C PHE A 58 13.44 3.71 -11.58
N VAL A 59 12.42 3.45 -12.40
CA VAL A 59 12.55 2.54 -13.56
C VAL A 59 13.44 3.14 -14.63
N GLU A 60 13.25 4.44 -14.97
CA GLU A 60 14.08 5.15 -15.93
C GLU A 60 15.56 5.20 -15.50
N ASP A 61 15.80 5.38 -14.21
CA ASP A 61 17.16 5.41 -13.61
C ASP A 61 17.77 4.00 -13.43
N GLY A 62 17.05 2.93 -13.77
CA GLY A 62 17.50 1.54 -13.58
C GLY A 62 17.57 1.06 -12.13
N VAL A 63 16.96 1.80 -11.20
CA VAL A 63 16.85 1.41 -9.79
C VAL A 63 15.79 0.32 -9.60
N LEU A 64 14.64 0.45 -10.27
CA LEU A 64 13.59 -0.55 -10.32
C LEU A 64 13.61 -1.34 -11.64
N PRO A 65 13.11 -2.58 -11.64
CA PRO A 65 12.91 -3.36 -12.87
C PRO A 65 11.74 -2.81 -13.69
N ASP A 66 11.42 -3.48 -14.80
CA ASP A 66 10.22 -3.22 -15.59
C ASP A 66 8.97 -3.16 -14.67
N PRO A 67 8.08 -2.15 -14.83
CA PRO A 67 6.94 -1.95 -13.95
C PRO A 67 6.02 -3.17 -13.83
N THR A 68 5.92 -4.01 -14.86
CA THR A 68 5.10 -5.23 -14.83
C THR A 68 5.54 -6.25 -13.77
N ALA A 69 6.74 -6.10 -13.22
CA ALA A 69 7.24 -6.92 -12.12
C ALA A 69 6.58 -6.62 -10.77
N PHE A 70 5.95 -5.45 -10.61
CA PHE A 70 5.38 -5.05 -9.32
C PHE A 70 4.07 -4.27 -9.38
N ILE A 71 3.63 -3.78 -10.54
CA ILE A 71 2.36 -3.06 -10.69
C ILE A 71 1.63 -3.49 -11.97
N SER A 72 0.33 -3.73 -11.86
CA SER A 72 -0.53 -4.16 -12.97
C SER A 72 -1.80 -3.31 -13.03
N PRO A 73 -2.27 -2.90 -14.22
CA PRO A 73 -3.58 -2.29 -14.37
C PRO A 73 -4.67 -3.26 -13.91
N THR A 74 -5.52 -2.83 -13.00
CA THR A 74 -6.62 -3.65 -12.46
C THR A 74 -7.81 -2.75 -12.18
N PRO A 75 -9.00 -3.01 -12.76
CA PRO A 75 -10.18 -2.21 -12.43
C PRO A 75 -10.51 -2.27 -10.95
N HIS A 76 -10.74 -1.11 -10.34
CA HIS A 76 -11.22 -1.04 -8.97
C HIS A 76 -12.74 -0.99 -8.93
N MET A 77 -13.33 -1.68 -7.97
CA MET A 77 -14.78 -1.78 -7.82
C MET A 77 -15.16 -1.74 -6.34
N SER A 78 -16.18 -0.95 -6.00
CA SER A 78 -16.89 -1.07 -4.73
C SER A 78 -18.25 -1.72 -4.99
N PHE A 79 -18.63 -2.66 -4.13
CA PHE A 79 -19.93 -3.32 -4.20
C PHE A 79 -20.61 -3.26 -2.84
N VAL A 80 -21.88 -2.85 -2.83
CA VAL A 80 -22.69 -2.72 -1.61
C VAL A 80 -24.08 -3.34 -1.79
N TRP A 81 -24.75 -3.61 -0.66
CA TRP A 81 -26.14 -4.06 -0.61
C TRP A 81 -26.90 -3.41 0.56
N GLY A 82 -28.23 -3.38 0.45
CA GLY A 82 -29.11 -2.67 1.39
C GLY A 82 -29.32 -1.22 1.01
N GLU A 83 -30.51 -0.68 1.29
CA GLU A 83 -30.91 0.64 0.83
C GLU A 83 -29.97 1.76 1.28
N GLU A 84 -29.59 1.78 2.55
CA GLU A 84 -28.70 2.81 3.12
C GLU A 84 -27.31 2.80 2.44
N ASN A 85 -26.74 1.61 2.22
CA ASN A 85 -25.45 1.49 1.55
C ASN A 85 -25.52 1.85 0.07
N VAL A 86 -26.61 1.52 -0.61
CA VAL A 86 -26.85 1.90 -2.01
C VAL A 86 -26.96 3.42 -2.12
N ASP A 87 -27.70 4.08 -1.22
CA ASP A 87 -27.80 5.53 -1.19
C ASP A 87 -26.42 6.18 -0.89
N TYR A 88 -25.70 5.69 0.11
CA TYR A 88 -24.34 6.13 0.40
C TYR A 88 -23.41 6.04 -0.83
N LEU A 89 -23.39 4.88 -1.51
CA LEU A 89 -22.51 4.67 -2.67
C LEU A 89 -22.92 5.58 -3.86
N ARG A 90 -24.21 5.84 -4.03
CA ARG A 90 -24.71 6.79 -5.04
C ARG A 90 -24.22 8.21 -4.75
N ARG A 91 -24.38 8.68 -3.51
CA ARG A 91 -23.93 10.03 -3.10
C ARG A 91 -22.42 10.17 -3.24
N ARG A 92 -21.66 9.12 -2.88
CA ARG A 92 -20.20 9.09 -3.09
C ARG A 92 -19.85 9.21 -4.57
N TYR A 93 -20.51 8.46 -5.44
CA TYR A 93 -20.31 8.54 -6.89
C TYR A 93 -20.62 9.94 -7.42
N GLU A 94 -21.78 10.51 -7.08
CA GLU A 94 -22.17 11.85 -7.52
C GLU A 94 -21.17 12.95 -7.09
N ALA A 95 -20.55 12.80 -5.92
CA ALA A 95 -19.55 13.73 -5.44
C ALA A 95 -18.19 13.58 -6.14
N LEU A 96 -17.84 12.38 -6.61
CA LEU A 96 -16.51 12.08 -7.18
C LEU A 96 -16.49 12.14 -8.72
N LYS A 97 -17.60 11.91 -9.42
CA LYS A 97 -17.63 11.71 -10.88
C LYS A 97 -17.06 12.89 -11.69
N ASP A 98 -17.12 14.10 -11.14
CA ASP A 98 -16.64 15.32 -11.78
C ASP A 98 -15.22 15.73 -11.28
N GLU A 99 -14.65 14.97 -10.36
CA GLU A 99 -13.27 15.16 -9.91
C GLU A 99 -12.29 14.55 -10.93
N PRO A 100 -11.29 15.29 -11.42
CA PRO A 100 -10.41 14.84 -12.52
C PRO A 100 -9.74 13.49 -12.30
N LEU A 101 -9.34 13.19 -11.04
CA LEU A 101 -8.68 11.92 -10.68
C LEU A 101 -9.63 10.73 -10.61
N PHE A 102 -10.93 10.95 -10.74
CA PHE A 102 -11.99 9.93 -10.73
C PHE A 102 -12.74 9.86 -12.07
N GLU A 103 -12.22 10.53 -13.11
CA GLU A 103 -12.78 10.49 -14.45
C GLU A 103 -12.95 9.05 -14.95
N GLY A 104 -14.10 8.76 -15.54
CA GLY A 104 -14.45 7.43 -16.04
C GLY A 104 -14.98 6.47 -14.95
N MET A 105 -15.24 6.95 -13.72
CA MET A 105 -15.95 6.14 -12.73
C MET A 105 -17.39 5.88 -13.20
N GLU A 106 -17.78 4.62 -13.13
CA GLU A 106 -19.13 4.15 -13.46
C GLU A 106 -19.90 3.80 -12.18
N PHE A 107 -21.22 3.97 -12.19
CA PHE A 107 -22.12 3.54 -11.14
C PHE A 107 -23.26 2.72 -11.73
N SER A 108 -23.65 1.62 -11.08
CA SER A 108 -24.80 0.83 -11.49
C SER A 108 -25.53 0.21 -10.30
N THR A 109 -26.86 0.11 -10.44
CA THR A 109 -27.72 -0.72 -9.58
C THR A 109 -28.30 -1.92 -10.35
N ASP A 110 -27.97 -2.03 -11.65
CA ASP A 110 -28.45 -3.13 -12.49
C ASP A 110 -27.60 -4.38 -12.26
N ALA A 111 -28.27 -5.48 -11.87
CA ALA A 111 -27.63 -6.74 -11.57
C ALA A 111 -26.89 -7.35 -12.77
N SER A 112 -27.36 -7.11 -14.01
CA SER A 112 -26.71 -7.63 -15.22
C SER A 112 -25.41 -6.90 -15.50
N THR A 113 -25.39 -5.59 -15.35
CA THR A 113 -24.20 -4.75 -15.47
C THR A 113 -23.18 -5.12 -14.40
N ILE A 114 -23.59 -5.20 -13.12
CA ILE A 114 -22.70 -5.58 -12.01
C ILE A 114 -22.11 -6.97 -12.23
N ARG A 115 -22.93 -7.92 -12.71
CA ARG A 115 -22.47 -9.29 -13.05
C ARG A 115 -21.42 -9.27 -14.17
N SER A 116 -21.55 -8.39 -15.15
CA SER A 116 -20.54 -8.28 -16.21
C SER A 116 -19.18 -7.77 -15.69
N TRP A 117 -19.20 -6.94 -14.65
CA TRP A 117 -18.01 -6.43 -13.99
C TRP A 117 -17.38 -7.46 -13.03
N ALA A 118 -18.22 -8.13 -12.24
CA ALA A 118 -17.80 -9.10 -11.23
C ALA A 118 -18.81 -10.27 -11.16
N PRO A 119 -18.61 -11.33 -11.96
CA PRO A 119 -19.59 -12.40 -12.17
C PRO A 119 -20.07 -13.11 -10.89
N LEU A 120 -19.20 -13.21 -9.88
CA LEU A 120 -19.49 -13.95 -8.65
C LEU A 120 -20.28 -13.13 -7.61
N THR A 121 -20.50 -11.85 -7.82
CA THR A 121 -21.20 -10.98 -6.85
C THR A 121 -22.72 -11.17 -6.86
N ILE A 122 -23.30 -11.69 -7.92
CA ILE A 122 -24.75 -11.78 -8.13
C ILE A 122 -25.34 -13.15 -7.82
N PRO A 123 -24.71 -14.30 -8.18
CA PRO A 123 -25.30 -15.61 -7.93
C PRO A 123 -25.65 -15.84 -6.46
N GLY A 124 -26.84 -16.41 -6.20
CA GLY A 124 -27.34 -16.72 -4.85
C GLY A 124 -27.96 -15.53 -4.11
N ARG A 125 -27.99 -14.32 -4.68
CA ARG A 125 -28.68 -13.17 -4.09
C ARG A 125 -30.20 -13.22 -4.34
N ARG A 126 -30.93 -12.64 -3.40
CA ARG A 126 -32.38 -12.41 -3.60
C ARG A 126 -32.57 -11.33 -4.68
N LYS A 127 -33.57 -11.53 -5.54
CA LYS A 127 -33.89 -10.61 -6.65
C LYS A 127 -34.33 -9.22 -6.21
N ASP A 128 -34.92 -9.13 -5.02
CA ASP A 128 -35.45 -7.90 -4.42
C ASP A 128 -34.40 -7.17 -3.51
N GLN A 129 -33.21 -7.72 -3.38
CA GLN A 129 -32.18 -7.10 -2.56
C GLN A 129 -31.58 -5.87 -3.27
N PRO A 130 -31.68 -4.66 -2.68
CA PRO A 130 -31.02 -3.50 -3.22
C PRO A 130 -29.50 -3.70 -3.28
N ILE A 131 -28.91 -3.46 -4.45
CA ILE A 131 -27.46 -3.54 -4.68
C ILE A 131 -26.98 -2.34 -5.48
N ALA A 132 -25.73 -1.98 -5.30
CA ALA A 132 -25.05 -1.02 -6.17
C ALA A 132 -23.55 -1.35 -6.25
N ALA A 133 -22.94 -0.91 -7.34
CA ALA A 133 -21.50 -0.94 -7.49
C ALA A 133 -21.00 0.33 -8.18
N THR A 134 -19.79 0.73 -7.84
CA THR A 134 -18.97 1.62 -8.67
C THR A 134 -17.82 0.84 -9.26
N ARG A 135 -17.35 1.24 -10.45
CA ARG A 135 -16.20 0.67 -11.14
C ARG A 135 -15.39 1.78 -11.78
N ILE A 136 -14.09 1.64 -11.76
CA ILE A 136 -13.17 2.50 -12.53
C ILE A 136 -12.04 1.65 -13.09
N THR A 137 -11.67 1.86 -14.36
CA THR A 137 -10.70 1.02 -15.06
C THR A 137 -9.25 1.46 -14.83
N SER A 138 -9.03 2.66 -14.31
CA SER A 138 -7.69 3.23 -14.06
C SER A 138 -7.04 2.74 -12.75
N GLY A 139 -7.67 1.80 -12.06
CA GLY A 139 -7.10 1.18 -10.85
C GLY A 139 -5.86 0.34 -11.13
N THR A 140 -5.14 -0.01 -10.06
CA THR A 140 -3.92 -0.82 -10.15
C THR A 140 -3.83 -1.79 -8.99
N ASP A 141 -3.24 -2.95 -9.27
CA ASP A 141 -2.76 -3.90 -8.28
C ASP A 141 -1.25 -3.79 -8.15
N VAL A 142 -0.73 -3.77 -6.92
CA VAL A 142 0.69 -3.59 -6.60
C VAL A 142 1.19 -4.75 -5.77
N ASP A 143 2.17 -5.50 -6.26
CA ASP A 143 2.96 -6.41 -5.45
C ASP A 143 3.97 -5.61 -4.62
N PHE A 144 3.53 -5.16 -3.44
CA PHE A 144 4.40 -4.40 -2.52
C PHE A 144 5.58 -5.22 -2.01
N GLY A 145 5.50 -6.54 -2.01
CA GLY A 145 6.62 -7.43 -1.70
C GLY A 145 7.69 -7.38 -2.78
N ALA A 146 7.30 -7.50 -4.04
CA ALA A 146 8.20 -7.37 -5.19
C ALA A 146 8.81 -5.97 -5.26
N LEU A 147 7.99 -4.93 -5.12
CA LEU A 147 8.47 -3.52 -5.08
C LEU A 147 9.48 -3.31 -3.95
N SER A 148 9.19 -3.78 -2.74
CA SER A 148 10.12 -3.66 -1.60
C SER A 148 11.43 -4.35 -1.88
N ARG A 149 11.42 -5.59 -2.36
CA ARG A 149 12.64 -6.34 -2.71
C ARG A 149 13.45 -5.60 -3.77
N ALA A 150 12.82 -5.15 -4.84
CA ALA A 150 13.49 -4.42 -5.92
C ALA A 150 14.13 -3.11 -5.45
N LEU A 151 13.45 -2.36 -4.57
CA LEU A 151 14.01 -1.15 -3.96
C LEU A 151 15.26 -1.47 -3.11
N PHE A 152 15.22 -2.53 -2.31
CA PHE A 152 16.36 -2.93 -1.50
C PHE A 152 17.54 -3.43 -2.35
N GLU A 153 17.29 -4.18 -3.41
CA GLU A 153 18.31 -4.56 -4.39
C GLU A 153 18.92 -3.32 -5.07
N GLY A 154 18.10 -2.31 -5.39
CA GLY A 154 18.57 -1.02 -5.92
C GLY A 154 19.52 -0.31 -4.95
N ILE A 155 19.17 -0.27 -3.66
CA ILE A 155 19.98 0.31 -2.59
C ILE A 155 21.31 -0.44 -2.45
N GLU A 156 21.31 -1.77 -2.51
CA GLU A 156 22.53 -2.58 -2.44
C GLU A 156 23.44 -2.36 -3.67
N ARG A 157 22.86 -2.28 -4.89
CA ARG A 157 23.62 -1.90 -6.10
C ARG A 157 24.26 -0.50 -5.97
N GLY A 158 23.61 0.42 -5.23
CA GLY A 158 24.15 1.73 -4.88
C GLY A 158 25.24 1.71 -3.80
N GLY A 159 25.63 0.52 -3.31
CA GLY A 159 26.72 0.34 -2.34
C GLY A 159 26.28 0.33 -0.87
N ALA A 160 24.97 0.39 -0.57
CA ALA A 160 24.49 0.22 0.80
C ALA A 160 24.56 -1.24 1.25
N ARG A 161 24.72 -1.45 2.56
CA ARG A 161 24.74 -2.78 3.17
C ARG A 161 23.47 -3.02 3.97
N ILE A 162 22.73 -4.06 3.63
CA ILE A 162 21.53 -4.46 4.35
C ILE A 162 21.89 -5.60 5.32
N ARG A 163 21.44 -5.48 6.57
CA ARG A 163 21.65 -6.50 7.61
C ARG A 163 20.28 -6.89 8.19
N THR A 164 19.79 -8.05 7.80
CA THR A 164 18.59 -8.66 8.34
C THR A 164 18.89 -9.44 9.64
N GLY A 165 17.87 -9.97 10.32
CA GLY A 165 18.04 -10.69 11.57
C GLY A 165 18.55 -9.82 12.72
N LYS A 166 18.34 -8.51 12.65
CA LYS A 166 18.79 -7.53 13.65
C LYS A 166 17.60 -6.70 14.16
N THR A 167 17.55 -6.46 15.44
CA THR A 167 16.62 -5.52 16.07
C THR A 167 17.41 -4.35 16.65
N VAL A 168 17.09 -3.12 16.22
CA VAL A 168 17.65 -1.90 16.82
C VAL A 168 16.87 -1.62 18.10
N GLU A 169 17.56 -1.65 19.24
CA GLU A 169 16.98 -1.39 20.56
C GLU A 169 17.21 0.04 21.03
N GLY A 170 18.15 0.76 20.44
CA GLY A 170 18.46 2.14 20.80
C GLY A 170 19.46 2.82 19.88
N LEU A 171 19.44 4.14 19.95
CA LEU A 171 20.36 5.05 19.25
C LEU A 171 21.10 5.90 20.29
N LYS A 172 22.40 6.07 20.10
CA LYS A 172 23.22 6.97 20.91
C LYS A 172 24.09 7.83 20.03
N ARG A 173 23.99 9.15 20.17
CA ARG A 173 24.91 10.09 19.52
C ARG A 173 26.23 10.12 20.31
N GLY A 174 27.33 9.83 19.63
CA GLY A 174 28.71 9.94 20.13
C GLY A 174 29.47 11.13 19.52
N LYS A 175 30.69 11.32 19.91
CA LYS A 175 31.57 12.36 19.33
C LYS A 175 31.89 12.05 17.87
N ASP A 176 31.99 10.77 17.52
CA ASP A 176 32.48 10.30 16.23
C ASP A 176 31.35 9.72 15.36
N GLY A 177 30.06 10.01 15.68
CA GLY A 177 28.92 9.54 14.89
C GLY A 177 27.74 9.02 15.73
N ILE A 178 26.89 8.20 15.10
CA ILE A 178 25.72 7.58 15.73
C ILE A 178 26.05 6.10 16.00
N TRP A 179 25.79 5.67 17.22
CA TRP A 179 25.92 4.28 17.65
C TRP A 179 24.55 3.63 17.70
N LEU A 180 24.41 2.45 17.09
CA LEU A 180 23.21 1.62 17.17
C LEU A 180 23.43 0.52 18.22
N HIS A 181 22.49 0.43 19.17
CA HIS A 181 22.38 -0.73 20.04
C HIS A 181 21.53 -1.79 19.32
N VAL A 182 22.18 -2.86 18.90
CA VAL A 182 21.55 -3.90 18.07
C VAL A 182 21.57 -5.23 18.77
N ARG A 183 20.41 -5.88 18.87
CA ARG A 183 20.27 -7.27 19.27
C ARG A 183 20.20 -8.17 18.04
N GLU A 184 20.99 -9.22 18.01
CA GLU A 184 20.86 -10.24 16.97
C GLU A 184 19.64 -11.12 17.26
N GLU A 185 18.77 -11.30 16.28
CA GLU A 185 17.67 -12.27 16.33
C GLU A 185 18.24 -13.63 15.98
N LEU A 186 18.40 -14.48 16.98
CA LEU A 186 18.80 -15.87 16.77
C LEU A 186 17.60 -16.68 16.25
N PRO A 187 17.82 -17.67 15.37
CA PRO A 187 16.79 -18.65 15.03
C PRO A 187 16.18 -19.25 16.30
N ASP A 188 14.89 -19.58 16.27
CA ASP A 188 14.12 -20.09 17.42
C ASP A 188 14.77 -21.30 18.13
N THR A 189 15.69 -21.97 17.46
CA THR A 189 16.48 -23.11 18.00
C THR A 189 17.63 -22.71 18.89
N VAL A 190 18.01 -21.41 18.96
CA VAL A 190 19.20 -20.95 19.74
C VAL A 190 18.87 -19.72 20.59
N ARG A 191 17.90 -19.82 21.50
CA ARG A 191 17.46 -18.68 22.36
C ARG A 191 18.36 -18.36 23.56
N PHE A 192 19.53 -18.97 23.71
CA PHE A 192 20.23 -18.95 25.04
C PHE A 192 21.39 -17.94 25.19
N TRP A 193 21.89 -17.24 24.17
CA TRP A 193 23.00 -16.26 24.36
C TRP A 193 22.90 -15.06 23.45
N THR A 194 22.35 -13.97 23.94
CA THR A 194 22.38 -12.66 23.25
C THR A 194 23.68 -11.93 23.56
N ARG A 195 24.58 -11.80 22.60
CA ARG A 195 25.70 -10.84 22.66
C ARG A 195 25.20 -9.47 22.16
N ARG A 196 25.27 -8.45 23.03
CA ARG A 196 25.06 -7.06 22.63
C ARG A 196 26.28 -6.58 21.85
N LYS A 197 26.10 -6.13 20.61
CA LYS A 197 27.16 -5.54 19.80
C LYS A 197 26.78 -4.10 19.43
N TYR A 198 27.78 -3.20 19.50
CA TYR A 198 27.66 -1.84 19.00
C TYR A 198 28.37 -1.75 17.65
N TYR A 199 27.74 -1.12 16.66
CA TYR A 199 28.31 -0.90 15.34
C TYR A 199 28.38 0.59 15.04
N PRO A 200 29.53 1.13 14.62
CA PRO A 200 29.62 2.49 14.09
C PRO A 200 28.88 2.58 12.76
N VAL A 201 28.17 3.69 12.54
CA VAL A 201 27.27 3.88 11.37
C VAL A 201 28.01 4.44 10.15
N ASP A 202 29.27 4.79 10.23
CA ASP A 202 29.85 5.76 9.32
C ASP A 202 31.10 5.36 8.55
N GLN A 203 31.72 4.24 8.81
CA GLN A 203 33.08 4.02 8.26
C GLN A 203 33.15 3.31 6.91
N GLU A 204 32.05 2.79 6.34
CA GLU A 204 32.10 2.09 5.04
C GLU A 204 30.79 2.21 4.22
N GLY A 205 30.11 3.38 4.25
CA GLY A 205 28.89 3.68 3.49
C GLY A 205 27.61 3.65 4.34
N PRO A 206 26.47 4.14 3.82
CA PRO A 206 25.21 4.21 4.56
C PRO A 206 24.74 2.82 4.99
N LEU A 207 24.56 2.63 6.29
CA LEU A 207 23.99 1.43 6.87
C LEU A 207 22.48 1.62 7.05
N LEU A 208 21.67 0.87 6.31
CA LEU A 208 20.23 0.80 6.51
C LEU A 208 19.92 -0.38 7.43
N VAL A 209 19.43 -0.09 8.65
CA VAL A 209 19.01 -1.12 9.60
C VAL A 209 17.48 -1.16 9.63
N LEU A 210 16.91 -2.27 9.18
CA LEU A 210 15.48 -2.51 9.23
C LEU A 210 15.09 -3.09 10.60
N GLY A 211 14.50 -2.27 11.42
CA GLY A 211 13.84 -2.69 12.66
C GLY A 211 12.34 -2.39 12.61
N LYS A 212 11.56 -3.02 13.49
CA LYS A 212 10.09 -2.94 13.55
C LYS A 212 9.49 -1.52 13.65
N THR A 213 10.28 -0.45 13.68
CA THR A 213 9.78 0.93 13.77
C THR A 213 10.85 1.91 13.32
N LEU A 214 10.82 2.32 12.06
CA LEU A 214 11.32 3.62 11.64
C LEU A 214 10.58 4.03 10.39
N TRP A 215 9.41 4.67 10.61
CA TRP A 215 8.83 5.60 9.67
C TRP A 215 9.57 6.92 9.89
N LEU A 216 10.46 7.28 9.00
CA LEU A 216 10.90 8.66 8.85
C LEU A 216 10.14 9.23 7.65
N ALA A 217 9.25 10.18 7.97
CA ALA A 217 8.59 11.04 7.01
C ALA A 217 9.62 11.95 6.33
#